data_302c6716441074741435ac4e7ebc83b8
#
_entry.id   302c6716441074741435ac4e7ebc83b8
#
_cell.length_a   1.000
_cell.length_b   1.000
_cell.length_c   1.000
_cell.angle_alpha   90.00
_cell.angle_beta   90.00
_cell.angle_gamma   90.00
#
_symmetry.space_group_name_H-M   'P 1'
#
loop_
_entity.id
_entity.type
_entity.pdbx_description
1 polymer ?
#
loop_
_entity_poly.entity_id
_entity_poly.type
_entity_poly.pdbx_seq_one_letter_code
_entity_poly.pdbx_strand_id
1 'polypeptide(L)'
;MISRRDLLFGMARRLRESGGDKPVSGIGADIGAADAAYVRKDYGAARDLYKDVLKENRAHKEARIRQGMCHYHLGEYVQAKDQLLLVCKQHPGEYLACLYLGLAYARREQLEKCMEVWKGFVDRDHIAVMREINVHRALFETGEPLTGVEVADAVEKALTQA
;
A
#
# COMPACT_ATOMS: atom_id res chain seq x y z
N MET A 1 -15.60 -9.31 -14.62
CA MET A 1 -14.95 -9.91 -13.43
C MET A 1 -13.47 -10.04 -13.76
N ILE A 2 -12.64 -9.18 -13.21
CA ILE A 2 -11.18 -9.26 -13.39
C ILE A 2 -10.68 -10.15 -12.25
N SER A 3 -10.12 -11.32 -12.59
CA SER A 3 -9.59 -12.28 -11.65
C SER A 3 -8.32 -11.75 -10.97
N ARG A 4 -8.06 -12.17 -9.71
CA ARG A 4 -6.81 -11.89 -8.98
C ARG A 4 -5.54 -12.23 -9.78
N ARG A 5 -5.61 -13.25 -10.63
CA ARG A 5 -4.60 -13.58 -11.62
C ARG A 5 -4.37 -12.44 -12.60
N ASP A 6 -5.41 -11.71 -13.00
CA ASP A 6 -5.31 -10.64 -13.99
C ASP A 6 -4.64 -9.39 -13.44
N LEU A 7 -4.75 -9.11 -12.13
CA LEU A 7 -4.04 -8.00 -11.48
C LEU A 7 -2.53 -8.27 -11.34
N LEU A 8 -2.16 -9.51 -11.03
CA LEU A 8 -0.76 -9.94 -10.95
C LEU A 8 -0.17 -10.23 -12.35
N PHE A 9 -0.97 -10.81 -13.26
CA PHE A 9 -0.54 -11.17 -14.62
C PHE A 9 -0.75 -10.05 -15.64
N GLY A 10 -1.64 -9.11 -15.39
CA GLY A 10 -1.79 -7.91 -16.23
C GLY A 10 -0.54 -7.04 -16.21
N MET A 11 0.15 -6.95 -15.08
CA MET A 11 1.47 -6.32 -15.00
C MET A 11 2.56 -7.16 -15.71
N ALA A 12 2.54 -8.48 -15.56
CA ALA A 12 3.49 -9.37 -16.21
C ALA A 12 3.28 -9.45 -17.74
N ARG A 13 2.04 -9.30 -18.24
CA ARG A 13 1.72 -9.33 -19.65
C ARG A 13 2.18 -8.08 -20.39
N ARG A 14 2.09 -6.89 -19.76
CA ARG A 14 2.66 -5.65 -20.33
C ARG A 14 4.18 -5.69 -20.44
N LEU A 15 4.86 -6.43 -19.57
CA LEU A 15 6.31 -6.64 -19.63
C LEU A 15 6.72 -7.61 -20.75
N ARG A 16 5.82 -8.47 -21.25
CA ARG A 16 6.11 -9.50 -22.27
C ARG A 16 5.84 -9.04 -23.71
N GLU A 17 5.00 -8.03 -23.89
CA GLU A 17 4.66 -7.49 -25.22
C GLU A 17 5.59 -6.35 -25.69
N SER A 18 6.49 -5.89 -24.83
CA SER A 18 7.58 -4.98 -25.17
C SER A 18 8.84 -5.77 -25.57
N GLY A 19 8.66 -6.68 -26.51
CA GLY A 19 9.80 -7.33 -27.17
C GLY A 19 10.40 -6.40 -28.22
N GLY A 20 11.62 -5.96 -27.99
CA GLY A 20 12.38 -5.28 -29.00
C GLY A 20 13.11 -4.02 -28.56
N ASP A 21 14.34 -4.23 -28.07
CA ASP A 21 15.50 -3.38 -28.35
C ASP A 21 15.48 -1.90 -27.90
N LYS A 22 16.17 -1.70 -26.82
CA LYS A 22 17.06 -0.64 -26.33
C LYS A 22 16.84 -0.45 -24.83
N PRO A 23 17.91 -0.32 -24.03
CA PRO A 23 17.74 0.09 -22.64
C PRO A 23 17.16 1.51 -22.67
N VAL A 24 15.88 1.64 -22.31
CA VAL A 24 15.30 2.94 -22.02
C VAL A 24 15.96 3.38 -20.73
N SER A 25 17.04 4.13 -20.85
CA SER A 25 17.61 4.87 -19.72
C SER A 25 16.58 5.94 -19.33
N GLY A 26 15.75 5.63 -18.33
CA GLY A 26 14.73 6.54 -17.86
C GLY A 26 13.94 5.96 -16.67
N ILE A 27 13.22 6.82 -15.99
CA ILE A 27 12.36 6.53 -14.82
C ILE A 27 11.50 5.26 -15.00
N GLY A 28 11.06 4.96 -16.23
CA GLY A 28 10.24 3.79 -16.53
C GLY A 28 10.95 2.45 -16.34
N ALA A 29 12.26 2.38 -16.59
CA ALA A 29 13.05 1.16 -16.37
C ALA A 29 13.27 0.91 -14.87
N ASP A 30 13.50 1.97 -14.13
CA ASP A 30 13.73 1.91 -12.68
C ASP A 30 12.47 1.48 -11.92
N ILE A 31 11.29 1.96 -12.35
CA ILE A 31 10.00 1.51 -11.80
C ILE A 31 9.78 0.02 -12.06
N GLY A 32 10.06 -0.46 -13.26
CA GLY A 32 9.92 -1.88 -13.59
C GLY A 32 10.80 -2.78 -12.71
N ALA A 33 12.04 -2.35 -12.45
CA ALA A 33 12.94 -3.06 -11.55
C ALA A 33 12.45 -3.03 -10.10
N ALA A 34 11.92 -1.89 -9.65
CA ALA A 34 11.34 -1.73 -8.31
C ALA A 34 10.09 -2.61 -8.12
N ASP A 35 9.20 -2.63 -9.10
CA ASP A 35 8.00 -3.47 -9.09
C ASP A 35 8.37 -4.97 -9.10
N ALA A 36 9.37 -5.36 -9.87
CA ALA A 36 9.86 -6.74 -9.90
C ALA A 36 10.45 -7.16 -8.54
N ALA A 37 11.19 -6.29 -7.86
CA ALA A 37 11.70 -6.55 -6.52
C ALA A 37 10.54 -6.66 -5.50
N TYR A 38 9.54 -5.78 -5.59
CA TYR A 38 8.36 -5.82 -4.74
C TYR A 38 7.57 -7.14 -4.88
N VAL A 39 7.36 -7.61 -6.12
CA VAL A 39 6.67 -8.88 -6.40
C VAL A 39 7.43 -10.08 -5.81
N ARG A 40 8.77 -10.04 -5.82
CA ARG A 40 9.60 -11.07 -5.16
C ARG A 40 9.63 -10.94 -3.63
N LYS A 41 8.92 -9.95 -3.07
CA LYS A 41 8.92 -9.62 -1.63
C LYS A 41 10.30 -9.15 -1.12
N ASP A 42 11.19 -8.74 -2.00
CA ASP A 42 12.44 -8.08 -1.62
C ASP A 42 12.16 -6.60 -1.36
N TYR A 43 11.48 -6.37 -0.23
CA TYR A 43 11.00 -5.03 0.12
C TYR A 43 12.15 -4.04 0.38
N GLY A 44 13.31 -4.53 0.81
CA GLY A 44 14.50 -3.70 1.00
C GLY A 44 15.01 -3.14 -0.32
N ALA A 45 15.25 -4.01 -1.31
CA ALA A 45 15.68 -3.60 -2.64
C ALA A 45 14.60 -2.75 -3.34
N ALA A 46 13.34 -3.16 -3.26
CA ALA A 46 12.23 -2.40 -3.83
C ALA A 46 12.14 -0.98 -3.27
N ARG A 47 12.23 -0.83 -1.94
CA ARG A 47 12.24 0.48 -1.26
C ARG A 47 13.31 1.41 -1.81
N ASP A 48 14.53 0.88 -1.96
CA ASP A 48 15.67 1.68 -2.40
C ASP A 48 15.54 2.08 -3.88
N LEU A 49 15.05 1.19 -4.74
CA LEU A 49 14.74 1.49 -6.13
C LEU A 49 13.62 2.54 -6.27
N TYR A 50 12.52 2.42 -5.51
CA TYR A 50 11.47 3.46 -5.50
C TYR A 50 11.99 4.80 -4.98
N LYS A 51 12.90 4.78 -4.00
CA LYS A 51 13.56 6.00 -3.53
C LYS A 51 14.35 6.70 -4.63
N ASP A 52 15.04 5.95 -5.50
CA ASP A 52 15.78 6.52 -6.62
C ASP A 52 14.83 7.11 -7.67
N VAL A 53 13.72 6.44 -8.00
CA VAL A 53 12.65 7.01 -8.83
C VAL A 53 12.14 8.33 -8.25
N LEU A 54 11.95 8.40 -6.93
CA LEU A 54 11.45 9.61 -6.26
C LEU A 54 12.49 10.73 -6.15
N LYS A 55 13.79 10.45 -6.26
CA LYS A 55 14.83 11.49 -6.39
C LYS A 55 14.69 12.23 -7.72
N GLU A 56 14.40 11.50 -8.79
CA GLU A 56 14.22 12.07 -10.12
C GLU A 56 12.85 12.72 -10.29
N ASN A 57 11.79 12.08 -9.80
CA ASN A 57 10.44 12.59 -9.87
C ASN A 57 9.75 12.51 -8.49
N ARG A 58 9.87 13.57 -7.71
CA ARG A 58 9.26 13.67 -6.37
C ARG A 58 7.73 13.59 -6.36
N ALA A 59 7.08 13.86 -7.48
CA ALA A 59 5.63 13.84 -7.63
C ALA A 59 5.10 12.47 -8.07
N HIS A 60 5.95 11.47 -8.25
CA HIS A 60 5.54 10.15 -8.73
C HIS A 60 4.72 9.42 -7.66
N LYS A 61 3.39 9.51 -7.79
CA LYS A 61 2.43 8.99 -6.80
C LYS A 61 2.61 7.50 -6.53
N GLU A 62 2.61 6.67 -7.57
CA GLU A 62 2.70 5.21 -7.45
C GLU A 62 4.00 4.76 -6.76
N ALA A 63 5.13 5.34 -7.15
CA ALA A 63 6.42 5.04 -6.51
C ALA A 63 6.40 5.39 -5.02
N ARG A 64 5.75 6.50 -4.63
CA ARG A 64 5.62 6.89 -3.23
C ARG A 64 4.73 5.94 -2.44
N ILE A 65 3.60 5.50 -3.01
CA ILE A 65 2.73 4.50 -2.40
C ILE A 65 3.51 3.20 -2.19
N ARG A 66 4.15 2.69 -3.23
CA ARG A 66 4.92 1.45 -3.18
C ARG A 66 6.09 1.53 -2.19
N GLN A 67 6.79 2.65 -2.15
CA GLN A 67 7.83 2.87 -1.13
C GLN A 67 7.26 2.83 0.28
N GLY A 68 6.11 3.48 0.52
CA GLY A 68 5.40 3.43 1.80
C GLY A 68 4.99 2.01 2.19
N MET A 69 4.51 1.22 1.23
CA MET A 69 4.17 -0.19 1.45
C MET A 69 5.42 -1.04 1.76
N CYS A 70 6.56 -0.78 1.08
CA CYS A 70 7.83 -1.44 1.40
C CYS A 70 8.26 -1.14 2.85
N HIS A 71 8.22 0.12 3.26
CA HIS A 71 8.50 0.50 4.65
C HIS A 71 7.59 -0.24 5.64
N TYR A 72 6.29 -0.35 5.31
CA TYR A 72 5.35 -1.08 6.14
C TYR A 72 5.75 -2.56 6.31
N HIS A 73 6.04 -3.26 5.22
CA HIS A 73 6.44 -4.67 5.24
C HIS A 73 7.79 -4.91 5.94
N LEU A 74 8.64 -3.89 6.00
CA LEU A 74 9.91 -3.93 6.75
C LEU A 74 9.74 -3.59 8.23
N GLY A 75 8.52 -3.28 8.71
CA GLY A 75 8.28 -2.84 10.08
C GLY A 75 8.67 -1.39 10.36
N GLU A 76 9.03 -0.64 9.33
CA GLU A 76 9.42 0.76 9.40
C GLU A 76 8.18 1.68 9.36
N TYR A 77 7.29 1.53 10.36
CA TYR A 77 5.94 2.14 10.34
C TYR A 77 5.94 3.67 10.39
N VAL A 78 6.98 4.29 10.93
CA VAL A 78 7.12 5.76 10.93
C VAL A 78 7.35 6.26 9.51
N GLN A 79 8.29 5.66 8.80
CA GLN A 79 8.64 5.99 7.43
C GLN A 79 7.45 5.67 6.48
N ALA A 80 6.80 4.52 6.67
CA ALA A 80 5.59 4.16 5.94
C ALA A 80 4.52 5.26 6.08
N LYS A 81 4.21 5.66 7.31
CA LYS A 81 3.26 6.74 7.59
C LYS A 81 3.64 8.04 6.87
N ASP A 82 4.92 8.45 6.91
CA ASP A 82 5.34 9.72 6.32
C ASP A 82 5.13 9.76 4.80
N GLN A 83 5.46 8.66 4.09
CA GLN A 83 5.23 8.55 2.65
C GLN A 83 3.73 8.53 2.30
N LEU A 84 2.97 7.69 3.00
CA LEU A 84 1.55 7.46 2.70
C LEU A 84 0.67 8.66 3.07
N LEU A 85 0.96 9.35 4.18
CA LEU A 85 0.24 10.55 4.59
C LEU A 85 0.35 11.67 3.55
N LEU A 86 1.52 11.81 2.93
CA LEU A 86 1.70 12.80 1.86
C LEU A 86 0.81 12.49 0.67
N VAL A 87 0.72 11.21 0.28
CA VAL A 87 -0.18 10.77 -0.81
C VAL A 87 -1.63 11.02 -0.45
N CYS A 88 -2.09 10.62 0.74
CA CYS A 88 -3.48 10.80 1.17
C CYS A 88 -3.89 12.29 1.22
N LYS A 89 -2.96 13.20 1.54
CA LYS A 89 -3.22 14.65 1.52
C LYS A 89 -3.36 15.21 0.11
N GLN A 90 -2.53 14.73 -0.82
CA GLN A 90 -2.53 15.20 -2.20
C GLN A 90 -3.59 14.52 -3.07
N HIS A 91 -3.94 13.28 -2.74
CA HIS A 91 -4.88 12.45 -3.47
C HIS A 91 -5.87 11.79 -2.50
N PRO A 92 -6.85 12.53 -1.97
CA PRO A 92 -7.89 11.98 -1.11
C PRO A 92 -8.66 10.88 -1.87
N GLY A 93 -8.77 9.70 -1.26
CA GLY A 93 -9.41 8.55 -1.89
C GLY A 93 -8.46 7.59 -2.61
N GLU A 94 -7.14 7.84 -2.56
CA GLU A 94 -6.16 6.85 -3.02
C GLU A 94 -6.18 5.64 -2.06
N TYR A 95 -6.86 4.60 -2.51
CA TYR A 95 -7.19 3.42 -1.72
C TYR A 95 -5.99 2.78 -1.02
N LEU A 96 -4.94 2.41 -1.76
CA LEU A 96 -3.77 1.74 -1.19
C LEU A 96 -3.04 2.61 -0.16
N ALA A 97 -2.95 3.92 -0.43
CA ALA A 97 -2.31 4.84 0.49
C ALA A 97 -3.10 4.95 1.81
N CYS A 98 -4.43 5.10 1.73
CA CYS A 98 -5.28 5.19 2.91
C CYS A 98 -5.30 3.87 3.71
N LEU A 99 -5.34 2.73 3.03
CA LEU A 99 -5.31 1.42 3.68
C LEU A 99 -4.02 1.23 4.48
N TYR A 100 -2.87 1.37 3.84
CA TYR A 100 -1.58 1.15 4.49
C TYR A 100 -1.21 2.27 5.48
N LEU A 101 -1.73 3.49 5.30
CA LEU A 101 -1.60 4.55 6.30
C LEU A 101 -2.34 4.18 7.60
N GLY A 102 -3.58 3.69 7.49
CA GLY A 102 -4.33 3.21 8.64
C GLY A 102 -3.64 2.05 9.34
N LEU A 103 -3.16 1.06 8.56
CA LEU A 103 -2.36 -0.06 9.10
C LEU A 103 -1.10 0.42 9.82
N ALA A 104 -0.37 1.40 9.26
CA ALA A 104 0.83 1.95 9.89
C ALA A 104 0.50 2.68 11.20
N TYR A 105 -0.65 3.37 11.29
CA TYR A 105 -1.11 3.94 12.55
C TYR A 105 -1.50 2.85 13.57
N ALA A 106 -2.21 1.81 13.14
CA ALA A 106 -2.59 0.68 13.98
C ALA A 106 -1.36 -0.01 14.57
N ARG A 107 -0.36 -0.37 13.76
CA ARG A 107 0.90 -0.96 14.22
C ARG A 107 1.68 -0.09 15.22
N ARG A 108 1.38 1.21 15.29
CA ARG A 108 1.95 2.17 16.23
C ARG A 108 1.03 2.49 17.41
N GLU A 109 0.00 1.72 17.63
CA GLU A 109 -1.02 1.91 18.69
C GLU A 109 -1.68 3.31 18.66
N GLN A 110 -1.81 3.91 17.47
CA GLN A 110 -2.46 5.21 17.25
C GLN A 110 -3.85 5.00 16.66
N LEU A 111 -4.71 4.31 17.41
CA LEU A 111 -6.03 3.87 16.95
C LEU A 111 -6.93 5.02 16.51
N GLU A 112 -6.95 6.16 17.23
CA GLU A 112 -7.75 7.32 16.85
C GLU A 112 -7.41 7.80 15.43
N LYS A 113 -6.12 7.88 15.10
CA LYS A 113 -5.66 8.29 13.77
C LYS A 113 -5.94 7.23 12.72
N CYS A 114 -5.81 5.96 13.08
CA CYS A 114 -6.18 4.84 12.22
C CYS A 114 -7.65 4.93 11.82
N MET A 115 -8.54 5.07 12.80
CA MET A 115 -9.98 5.16 12.58
C MET A 115 -10.38 6.41 11.79
N GLU A 116 -9.71 7.54 12.03
CA GLU A 116 -9.96 8.77 11.28
C GLU A 116 -9.57 8.61 9.79
N VAL A 117 -8.41 7.99 9.49
CA VAL A 117 -8.00 7.70 8.11
C VAL A 117 -9.00 6.77 7.42
N TRP A 118 -9.54 5.79 8.14
CA TRP A 118 -10.49 4.83 7.57
C TRP A 118 -11.94 5.28 7.60
N LYS A 119 -12.26 6.44 8.16
CA LYS A 119 -13.63 6.96 8.28
C LYS A 119 -14.34 7.09 6.93
N GLY A 120 -13.62 7.49 5.90
CA GLY A 120 -14.13 7.61 4.54
C GLY A 120 -13.64 6.51 3.59
N PHE A 121 -13.04 5.45 4.13
CA PHE A 121 -12.48 4.38 3.31
C PHE A 121 -13.57 3.57 2.61
N VAL A 122 -13.55 3.56 1.29
CA VAL A 122 -14.45 2.77 0.46
C VAL A 122 -13.64 2.02 -0.59
N ASP A 123 -13.72 0.71 -0.54
CA ASP A 123 -13.18 -0.18 -1.56
C ASP A 123 -14.23 -1.19 -1.99
N ARG A 124 -14.62 -1.13 -3.25
CA ARG A 124 -15.66 -2.00 -3.80
C ARG A 124 -15.12 -3.36 -4.25
N ASP A 125 -13.82 -3.46 -4.44
CA ASP A 125 -13.18 -4.65 -4.97
C ASP A 125 -12.73 -5.60 -3.84
N HIS A 126 -12.50 -5.08 -2.61
CA HIS A 126 -12.04 -5.84 -1.46
C HIS A 126 -13.04 -5.80 -0.30
N ILE A 127 -14.21 -6.40 -0.51
CA ILE A 127 -15.32 -6.40 0.46
C ILE A 127 -14.92 -6.96 1.82
N ALA A 128 -14.05 -7.98 1.87
CA ALA A 128 -13.57 -8.56 3.11
C ALA A 128 -12.77 -7.53 3.94
N VAL A 129 -11.89 -6.78 3.31
CA VAL A 129 -11.10 -5.72 3.95
C VAL A 129 -12.02 -4.62 4.48
N MET A 130 -12.98 -4.17 3.68
CA MET A 130 -13.95 -3.19 4.10
C MET A 130 -14.78 -3.64 5.30
N ARG A 131 -15.17 -4.91 5.32
CA ARG A 131 -15.93 -5.49 6.45
C ARG A 131 -15.10 -5.40 7.73
N GLU A 132 -13.85 -5.86 7.69
CA GLU A 132 -12.96 -5.82 8.86
C GLU A 132 -12.73 -4.39 9.36
N ILE A 133 -12.46 -3.45 8.46
CA ILE A 133 -12.31 -2.04 8.81
C ILE A 133 -13.58 -1.50 9.49
N ASN A 134 -14.76 -1.78 8.94
CA ASN A 134 -16.02 -1.29 9.49
C ASN A 134 -16.36 -1.93 10.86
N VAL A 135 -16.07 -3.21 11.03
CA VAL A 135 -16.23 -3.90 12.33
C VAL A 135 -15.36 -3.25 13.40
N HIS A 136 -14.07 -3.07 13.12
CA HIS A 136 -13.16 -2.49 14.12
C HIS A 136 -13.45 -1.01 14.39
N ARG A 137 -13.94 -0.26 13.40
CA ARG A 137 -14.41 1.10 13.63
C ARG A 137 -15.64 1.12 14.54
N ALA A 138 -16.62 0.25 14.32
CA ALA A 138 -17.79 0.16 15.17
C ALA A 138 -17.41 -0.23 16.61
N LEU A 139 -16.51 -1.19 16.79
CA LEU A 139 -16.00 -1.57 18.12
C LEU A 139 -15.28 -0.41 18.81
N PHE A 140 -14.46 0.32 18.07
CA PHE A 140 -13.78 1.51 18.59
C PHE A 140 -14.78 2.61 19.03
N GLU A 141 -15.81 2.87 18.22
CA GLU A 141 -16.86 3.85 18.50
C GLU A 141 -17.71 3.47 19.73
N THR A 142 -17.88 2.19 19.98
CA THR A 142 -18.61 1.69 21.20
C THR A 142 -17.73 1.62 22.44
N GLY A 143 -16.43 1.91 22.32
CA GLY A 143 -15.50 1.89 23.46
C GLY A 143 -15.04 0.49 23.86
N GLU A 144 -15.21 -0.49 22.99
CA GLU A 144 -14.67 -1.83 23.22
C GLU A 144 -13.12 -1.80 23.28
N PRO A 145 -12.51 -2.58 24.18
CA PRO A 145 -11.06 -2.63 24.26
C PRO A 145 -10.47 -3.23 22.99
N LEU A 146 -9.63 -2.45 22.30
CA LEU A 146 -8.95 -2.83 21.08
C LEU A 146 -7.48 -2.45 21.14
N THR A 147 -6.62 -3.31 20.60
CA THR A 147 -5.22 -2.97 20.36
C THR A 147 -4.98 -2.71 18.87
N GLY A 148 -4.03 -1.85 18.55
CA GLY A 148 -3.67 -1.59 17.16
C GLY A 148 -3.13 -2.82 16.46
N VAL A 149 -2.44 -3.70 17.19
CA VAL A 149 -1.95 -4.99 16.66
C VAL A 149 -3.11 -5.87 16.21
N GLU A 150 -4.14 -6.06 17.04
CA GLU A 150 -5.32 -6.87 16.68
C GLU A 150 -6.02 -6.32 15.44
N VAL A 151 -6.21 -5.01 15.38
CA VAL A 151 -6.81 -4.35 14.21
C VAL A 151 -6.00 -4.56 12.95
N ALA A 152 -4.67 -4.39 13.03
CA ALA A 152 -3.79 -4.58 11.89
C ALA A 152 -3.80 -6.04 11.41
N ASP A 153 -3.69 -7.01 12.33
CA ASP A 153 -3.68 -8.43 12.01
C ASP A 153 -4.98 -8.88 11.32
N ALA A 154 -6.13 -8.40 11.80
CA ALA A 154 -7.42 -8.73 11.20
C ALA A 154 -7.54 -8.20 9.77
N VAL A 155 -7.15 -6.95 9.53
CA VAL A 155 -7.18 -6.32 8.20
C VAL A 155 -6.17 -6.97 7.26
N GLU A 156 -4.96 -7.27 7.70
CA GLU A 156 -3.95 -7.99 6.90
C GLU A 156 -4.41 -9.40 6.53
N LYS A 157 -5.05 -10.11 7.46
CA LYS A 157 -5.65 -11.42 7.19
C LYS A 157 -6.73 -11.31 6.11
N ALA A 158 -7.59 -10.31 6.16
CA ALA A 158 -8.59 -10.07 5.13
C ALA A 158 -7.95 -9.75 3.77
N LEU A 159 -6.83 -9.01 3.73
CA LEU A 159 -6.07 -8.75 2.52
C LEU A 159 -5.51 -10.01 1.85
N THR A 160 -5.09 -11.00 2.66
CA THR A 160 -4.54 -12.26 2.13
C THR A 160 -5.62 -13.21 1.63
N GLN A 161 -6.85 -13.10 2.14
CA GLN A 161 -7.99 -13.93 1.77
C GLN A 161 -8.80 -13.32 0.61
N ALA A 162 -8.60 -12.05 0.36
CA ALA A 162 -9.28 -11.30 -0.70
C ALA A 162 -8.61 -11.51 -2.04
#